data_9ec28b8eedea146c8ea8346675600c4e
#
_entry.id   9ec28b8eedea146c8ea8346675600c4e
#
_cell.length_a   1.000
_cell.length_b   1.000
_cell.length_c   1.000
_cell.angle_alpha   90.00
_cell.angle_beta   90.00
_cell.angle_gamma   90.00
#
_symmetry.space_group_name_H-M   'P 1'
#
loop_
_entity.id
_entity.type
_entity.pdbx_description
1 polymer ?
#
loop_
_entity_poly.entity_id
_entity_poly.type
_entity_poly.pdbx_seq_one_letter_code
_entity_poly.pdbx_strand_id
1 'polypeptide(L)'
;MVEIKIGDSTDRLKDLADNSVDAVICDPPYGLKFMAKGWDDIGEGSQQREWHRSWLREAYRVLKPNGVIKAFSGTRTFHHLIMMMEEIGFQDLSVEAWVYGSGFPKSHNVALGIDKKYGHPNRGRAIPTASRYQASDVEQKNKLTSNPVEAYEGKTEQSTDWVGWGTALKPSWEPICVGVKK
;
A
#
# COMPACT_ATOMS: atom_id res chain seq x y z
N MET A 1 8.22 28.67 -9.13
CA MET A 1 8.44 27.91 -10.39
C MET A 1 8.34 26.43 -10.03
N VAL A 2 7.65 25.60 -10.84
CA VAL A 2 7.60 24.15 -10.65
C VAL A 2 8.57 23.53 -11.64
N GLU A 3 9.44 22.63 -11.17
CA GLU A 3 10.36 21.85 -12.00
C GLU A 3 9.92 20.38 -11.96
N ILE A 4 9.87 19.70 -13.12
CA ILE A 4 9.52 18.29 -13.21
C ILE A 4 10.73 17.53 -13.75
N LYS A 5 11.20 16.54 -12.98
CA LYS A 5 12.28 15.62 -13.38
C LYS A 5 11.73 14.21 -13.56
N ILE A 6 11.90 13.64 -14.73
CA ILE A 6 11.45 12.28 -15.07
C ILE A 6 12.61 11.31 -14.88
N GLY A 7 12.36 10.16 -14.23
CA GLY A 7 13.34 9.10 -14.02
C GLY A 7 13.22 8.45 -12.66
N ASP A 8 14.14 7.54 -12.35
CA ASP A 8 14.25 6.95 -11.02
C ASP A 8 14.60 8.03 -9.99
N SER A 9 13.86 8.06 -8.88
CA SER A 9 14.03 9.08 -7.84
C SER A 9 15.42 9.03 -7.20
N THR A 10 16.00 7.84 -7.04
CA THR A 10 17.37 7.68 -6.50
C THR A 10 18.41 8.39 -7.37
N ASP A 11 18.22 8.35 -8.68
CA ASP A 11 19.12 9.04 -9.61
C ASP A 11 18.82 10.54 -9.69
N ARG A 12 17.53 10.89 -9.76
CA ARG A 12 17.12 12.31 -9.87
C ARG A 12 17.44 13.13 -8.61
N LEU A 13 17.42 12.50 -7.43
CA LEU A 13 17.84 13.17 -6.20
C LEU A 13 19.33 13.54 -6.21
N LYS A 14 20.19 12.78 -6.90
CA LYS A 14 21.62 13.11 -7.06
C LYS A 14 21.87 14.42 -7.80
N ASP A 15 20.91 14.86 -8.62
CA ASP A 15 20.99 16.15 -9.32
C ASP A 15 20.78 17.37 -8.37
N LEU A 16 20.32 17.12 -7.14
CA LEU A 16 20.07 18.16 -6.14
C LEU A 16 21.28 18.31 -5.21
N ALA A 17 21.56 19.55 -4.83
CA ALA A 17 22.64 19.85 -3.87
C ALA A 17 22.29 19.34 -2.46
N ASP A 18 23.30 19.07 -1.65
CA ASP A 18 23.16 18.79 -0.22
C ASP A 18 22.44 19.93 0.48
N ASN A 19 21.56 19.61 1.42
CA ASN A 19 20.87 20.61 2.24
C ASN A 19 20.12 21.69 1.42
N SER A 20 19.52 21.31 0.31
CA SER A 20 18.83 22.23 -0.60
C SER A 20 17.30 22.21 -0.50
N VAL A 21 16.72 21.17 0.12
CA VAL A 21 15.29 20.91 0.13
C VAL A 21 14.73 21.07 1.54
N ASP A 22 13.61 21.77 1.67
CA ASP A 22 12.95 22.00 2.97
C ASP A 22 12.12 20.81 3.43
N ALA A 23 11.51 20.10 2.49
CA ALA A 23 10.70 18.92 2.78
C ALA A 23 10.74 17.90 1.62
N VAL A 24 10.63 16.62 1.97
CA VAL A 24 10.41 15.51 1.03
C VAL A 24 9.04 14.90 1.32
N ILE A 25 8.16 14.88 0.33
CA ILE A 25 6.85 14.21 0.42
C ILE A 25 6.78 13.22 -0.72
N CYS A 26 6.57 11.94 -0.42
CA CYS A 26 6.62 10.88 -1.42
C CYS A 26 5.67 9.73 -1.12
N ASP A 27 5.33 9.01 -2.19
CA ASP A 27 4.53 7.78 -2.16
C ASP A 27 5.31 6.66 -2.86
N PRO A 28 6.29 6.05 -2.15
CA PRO A 28 7.14 5.00 -2.71
C PRO A 28 6.37 3.68 -2.83
N PRO A 29 6.86 2.71 -3.63
CA PRO A 29 6.34 1.34 -3.65
C PRO A 29 6.23 0.74 -2.25
N TYR A 30 5.09 0.10 -1.94
CA TYR A 30 4.82 -0.45 -0.60
C TYR A 30 5.36 -1.87 -0.39
N GLY A 31 5.81 -2.55 -1.45
CA GLY A 31 6.28 -3.93 -1.39
C GLY A 31 5.16 -4.93 -1.13
N LEU A 32 3.96 -4.65 -1.59
CA LEU A 32 2.79 -5.52 -1.44
C LEU A 32 2.57 -6.41 -2.66
N LYS A 33 3.45 -6.36 -3.67
CA LYS A 33 3.31 -7.04 -4.97
C LYS A 33 1.97 -6.73 -5.61
N PHE A 34 1.59 -5.45 -5.60
CA PHE A 34 0.27 -4.99 -6.05
C PHE A 34 -0.01 -5.43 -7.48
N MET A 35 -1.07 -6.21 -7.67
CA MET A 35 -1.49 -6.77 -8.96
C MET A 35 -0.36 -7.53 -9.70
N ALA A 36 0.59 -8.12 -8.99
CA ALA A 36 1.79 -8.77 -9.53
C ALA A 36 2.64 -7.85 -10.43
N LYS A 37 2.60 -6.54 -10.17
CA LYS A 37 3.39 -5.54 -10.91
C LYS A 37 4.82 -5.51 -10.39
N GLY A 38 5.78 -5.63 -11.31
CA GLY A 38 7.21 -5.69 -10.95
C GLY A 38 7.74 -4.45 -10.21
N TRP A 39 7.15 -3.27 -10.44
CA TRP A 39 7.58 -2.05 -9.76
C TRP A 39 7.29 -2.02 -8.24
N ASP A 40 6.31 -2.81 -7.76
CA ASP A 40 5.98 -2.94 -6.34
C ASP A 40 6.56 -4.24 -5.73
N ASP A 41 7.38 -4.98 -6.47
CA ASP A 41 8.12 -6.13 -5.95
C ASP A 41 9.53 -5.67 -5.52
N ILE A 42 9.60 -5.08 -4.36
CA ILE A 42 10.85 -4.57 -3.75
C ILE A 42 11.46 -5.55 -2.74
N GLY A 43 11.10 -6.83 -2.87
CA GLY A 43 11.56 -7.90 -2.00
C GLY A 43 10.79 -8.01 -0.69
N GLU A 44 11.31 -8.80 0.24
CA GLU A 44 10.70 -9.05 1.55
C GLU A 44 11.75 -8.88 2.67
N GLY A 45 11.29 -8.50 3.85
CA GLY A 45 12.13 -8.39 5.04
C GLY A 45 13.36 -7.47 4.84
N SER A 46 14.56 -8.04 4.88
CA SER A 46 15.81 -7.27 4.73
C SER A 46 15.99 -6.68 3.34
N GLN A 47 15.52 -7.34 2.28
CA GLN A 47 15.59 -6.81 0.91
C GLN A 47 14.75 -5.54 0.77
N GLN A 48 13.55 -5.53 1.34
CA GLN A 48 12.68 -4.36 1.35
C GLN A 48 13.32 -3.19 2.10
N ARG A 49 13.96 -3.46 3.24
CA ARG A 49 14.72 -2.44 3.98
C ARG A 49 15.87 -1.87 3.16
N GLU A 50 16.66 -2.72 2.50
CA GLU A 50 17.77 -2.27 1.67
C GLU A 50 17.31 -1.43 0.47
N TRP A 51 16.18 -1.80 -0.12
CA TRP A 51 15.56 -0.98 -1.16
C TRP A 51 15.19 0.41 -0.64
N HIS A 52 14.55 0.50 0.54
CA HIS A 52 14.25 1.80 1.16
C HIS A 52 15.52 2.59 1.48
N ARG A 53 16.60 1.92 1.91
CA ARG A 53 17.88 2.56 2.21
C ARG A 53 18.43 3.34 1.02
N SER A 54 18.29 2.84 -0.19
CA SER A 54 18.89 3.44 -1.40
C SER A 54 18.40 4.85 -1.66
N TRP A 55 17.11 5.09 -1.64
CA TRP A 55 16.53 6.39 -1.91
C TRP A 55 16.45 7.29 -0.65
N LEU A 56 16.26 6.71 0.52
CA LEU A 56 16.20 7.46 1.77
C LEU A 56 17.53 8.16 2.10
N ARG A 57 18.67 7.56 1.78
CA ARG A 57 19.98 8.21 1.93
C ARG A 57 20.07 9.49 1.12
N GLU A 58 19.62 9.46 -0.12
CA GLU A 58 19.60 10.63 -0.98
C GLU A 58 18.58 11.68 -0.48
N ALA A 59 17.39 11.22 -0.06
CA ALA A 59 16.40 12.11 0.55
C ALA A 59 16.95 12.80 1.81
N TYR A 60 17.67 12.08 2.67
CA TYR A 60 18.32 12.64 3.84
C TYR A 60 19.42 13.64 3.45
N ARG A 61 20.25 13.33 2.46
CA ARG A 61 21.33 14.20 1.98
C ARG A 61 20.79 15.54 1.51
N VAL A 62 19.75 15.55 0.69
CA VAL A 62 19.20 16.77 0.08
C VAL A 62 18.37 17.62 1.06
N LEU A 63 17.80 17.03 2.10
CA LEU A 63 17.07 17.76 3.13
C LEU A 63 18.00 18.72 3.89
N LYS A 64 17.52 19.94 4.13
CA LYS A 64 18.15 20.89 5.03
C LYS A 64 18.12 20.39 6.48
N PRO A 65 19.00 20.89 7.38
CA PRO A 65 18.81 20.72 8.82
C PRO A 65 17.40 21.17 9.24
N ASN A 66 16.73 20.38 10.06
CA ASN A 66 15.31 20.50 10.44
C ASN A 66 14.30 20.28 9.29
N GLY A 67 14.75 19.86 8.12
CA GLY A 67 13.88 19.45 7.02
C GLY A 67 13.12 18.16 7.37
N VAL A 68 11.90 18.06 6.85
CA VAL A 68 10.95 16.98 7.18
C VAL A 68 10.77 16.03 6.00
N ILE A 69 10.74 14.73 6.27
CA ILE A 69 10.26 13.74 5.32
C ILE A 69 8.88 13.24 5.74
N LYS A 70 7.97 13.10 4.76
CA LYS A 70 6.68 12.41 4.88
C LYS A 70 6.56 11.40 3.75
N ALA A 71 6.58 10.12 4.10
CA ALA A 71 6.52 9.03 3.13
C ALA A 71 5.34 8.11 3.40
N PHE A 72 4.46 7.97 2.42
CA PHE A 72 3.34 7.04 2.48
C PHE A 72 3.84 5.60 2.47
N SER A 73 3.08 4.68 3.05
CA SER A 73 3.42 3.27 3.09
C SER A 73 2.19 2.39 3.31
N GLY A 74 2.37 1.08 3.15
CA GLY A 74 1.32 0.11 3.46
C GLY A 74 1.26 -0.24 4.94
N THR A 75 0.05 -0.49 5.45
CA THR A 75 -0.18 -0.91 6.85
C THR A 75 0.56 -2.20 7.26
N ARG A 76 1.04 -2.98 6.31
CA ARG A 76 1.79 -4.23 6.54
C ARG A 76 3.29 -4.05 6.51
N THR A 77 3.79 -2.98 5.88
CA THR A 77 5.20 -2.82 5.48
C THR A 77 5.84 -1.53 6.00
N PHE A 78 5.07 -0.58 6.52
CA PHE A 78 5.59 0.72 6.97
C PHE A 78 6.70 0.60 8.03
N HIS A 79 6.71 -0.47 8.82
CA HIS A 79 7.76 -0.71 9.81
C HIS A 79 9.15 -0.85 9.17
N HIS A 80 9.25 -1.41 7.96
CA HIS A 80 10.52 -1.48 7.23
C HIS A 80 11.03 -0.08 6.85
N LEU A 81 10.12 0.80 6.44
CA LEU A 81 10.45 2.18 6.09
C LEU A 81 10.91 2.97 7.33
N ILE A 82 10.18 2.89 8.44
CA ILE A 82 10.53 3.57 9.70
C ILE A 82 11.88 3.09 10.24
N MET A 83 12.13 1.78 10.23
CA MET A 83 13.44 1.25 10.66
C MET A 83 14.58 1.81 9.82
N MET A 84 14.40 1.96 8.51
CA MET A 84 15.44 2.52 7.65
C MET A 84 15.61 4.02 7.87
N MET A 85 14.53 4.76 8.14
CA MET A 85 14.63 6.17 8.53
C MET A 85 15.47 6.34 9.79
N GLU A 86 15.23 5.51 10.81
CA GLU A 86 16.00 5.50 12.05
C GLU A 86 17.49 5.20 11.80
N GLU A 87 17.79 4.13 11.05
CA GLU A 87 19.16 3.72 10.74
C GLU A 87 19.96 4.77 9.94
N ILE A 88 19.28 5.56 9.10
CA ILE A 88 19.89 6.64 8.31
C ILE A 88 20.17 7.87 9.16
N GLY A 89 19.44 8.05 10.26
CA GLY A 89 19.66 9.14 11.20
C GLY A 89 18.52 10.16 11.28
N PHE A 90 17.37 9.90 10.68
CA PHE A 90 16.17 10.69 10.95
C PHE A 90 15.79 10.61 12.42
N GLN A 91 15.33 11.72 12.96
CA GLN A 91 14.88 11.84 14.35
C GLN A 91 13.41 12.26 14.40
N ASP A 92 12.85 12.31 15.62
CA ASP A 92 11.44 12.67 15.85
C ASP A 92 10.48 11.81 15.00
N LEU A 93 10.79 10.50 14.90
CA LEU A 93 10.04 9.56 14.09
C LEU A 93 8.62 9.40 14.61
N SER A 94 7.65 9.48 13.72
CA SER A 94 6.24 9.29 14.03
C SER A 94 5.47 8.71 12.85
N VAL A 95 4.23 8.30 13.10
CA VAL A 95 3.34 7.83 12.06
C VAL A 95 2.06 8.65 12.10
N GLU A 96 1.76 9.34 11.02
CA GLU A 96 0.47 9.98 10.77
C GLU A 96 -0.45 9.03 10.02
N ALA A 97 -1.75 9.24 10.11
CA ALA A 97 -2.74 8.43 9.43
C ALA A 97 -3.46 9.23 8.34
N TRP A 98 -3.38 8.77 7.12
CA TRP A 98 -4.28 9.21 6.05
C TRP A 98 -5.57 8.38 6.11
N VAL A 99 -6.62 8.93 6.72
CA VAL A 99 -7.87 8.20 6.93
C VAL A 99 -8.83 8.44 5.76
N TYR A 100 -9.47 7.37 5.28
CA TYR A 100 -10.44 7.43 4.19
C TYR A 100 -11.62 6.47 4.41
N GLY A 101 -12.80 6.84 3.91
CA GLY A 101 -14.02 6.03 4.03
C GLY A 101 -14.11 4.86 3.04
N SER A 102 -13.27 4.87 1.99
CA SER A 102 -13.27 3.85 0.93
C SER A 102 -11.86 3.33 0.74
N GLY A 103 -11.54 2.12 1.12
CA GLY A 103 -10.24 1.49 0.86
C GLY A 103 -10.36 0.30 -0.09
N PHE A 104 -9.28 -0.05 -0.77
CA PHE A 104 -9.24 -1.26 -1.59
C PHE A 104 -9.31 -2.49 -0.66
N PRO A 105 -10.25 -3.42 -0.87
CA PRO A 105 -10.28 -4.65 -0.08
C PRO A 105 -9.05 -5.50 -0.44
N LYS A 106 -8.20 -5.74 0.55
CA LYS A 106 -7.03 -6.66 0.44
C LYS A 106 -7.38 -8.06 0.93
N SER A 107 -8.68 -8.35 1.04
CA SER A 107 -9.20 -9.62 1.50
C SER A 107 -9.37 -10.60 0.34
N HIS A 108 -8.89 -11.82 0.55
CA HIS A 108 -9.17 -12.93 -0.35
C HIS A 108 -10.34 -13.75 0.21
N ASN A 109 -11.22 -14.23 -0.66
CA ASN A 109 -12.29 -15.16 -0.28
C ASN A 109 -11.67 -16.49 0.13
N VAL A 110 -11.88 -16.91 1.37
CA VAL A 110 -11.27 -18.11 1.96
C VAL A 110 -11.81 -19.37 1.28
N ALA A 111 -13.12 -19.49 1.13
CA ALA A 111 -13.75 -20.64 0.47
C ALA A 111 -13.24 -20.84 -0.96
N LEU A 112 -13.14 -19.76 -1.74
CA LEU A 112 -12.56 -19.79 -3.08
C LEU A 112 -11.07 -20.21 -3.08
N GLY A 113 -10.31 -19.78 -2.08
CA GLY A 113 -8.92 -20.19 -1.89
C GLY A 113 -8.76 -21.68 -1.62
N ILE A 114 -9.64 -22.22 -0.77
CA ILE A 114 -9.72 -23.66 -0.47
C ILE A 114 -10.06 -24.44 -1.74
N ASP A 115 -11.13 -24.08 -2.43
CA ASP A 115 -11.56 -24.78 -3.63
C ASP A 115 -10.50 -24.80 -4.72
N LYS A 116 -9.76 -23.71 -4.90
CA LYS A 116 -8.60 -23.68 -5.80
C LYS A 116 -7.52 -24.70 -5.42
N LYS A 117 -7.25 -24.86 -4.15
CA LYS A 117 -6.27 -25.83 -3.64
C LYS A 117 -6.71 -27.26 -3.92
N TYR A 118 -8.02 -27.52 -3.92
CA TYR A 118 -8.60 -28.84 -4.24
C TYR A 118 -8.92 -29.04 -5.72
N GLY A 119 -8.36 -28.21 -6.61
CA GLY A 119 -8.45 -28.40 -8.06
C GLY A 119 -9.75 -27.88 -8.68
N HIS A 120 -10.52 -27.07 -7.96
CA HIS A 120 -11.71 -26.39 -8.45
C HIS A 120 -11.44 -24.90 -8.73
N PRO A 121 -10.64 -24.55 -9.76
CA PRO A 121 -10.36 -23.17 -10.09
C PRO A 121 -11.65 -22.52 -10.59
N ASN A 122 -12.33 -21.79 -9.73
CA ASN A 122 -13.50 -21.06 -10.16
C ASN A 122 -13.09 -19.64 -10.59
N ARG A 123 -13.48 -19.25 -11.80
CA ARG A 123 -13.49 -17.85 -12.23
C ARG A 123 -14.73 -17.13 -11.68
N GLY A 124 -15.25 -17.54 -10.52
CA GLY A 124 -16.34 -16.87 -9.85
C GLY A 124 -15.95 -15.41 -9.56
N ARG A 125 -16.81 -14.49 -9.94
CA ARG A 125 -16.71 -13.10 -9.51
C ARG A 125 -16.53 -13.08 -7.99
N ALA A 126 -15.53 -12.34 -7.52
CA ALA A 126 -15.37 -12.09 -6.10
C ALA A 126 -16.72 -11.65 -5.53
N ILE A 127 -17.15 -12.26 -4.42
CA ILE A 127 -18.29 -11.76 -3.66
C ILE A 127 -17.97 -10.28 -3.38
N PRO A 128 -18.86 -9.35 -3.69
CA PRO A 128 -18.75 -8.03 -3.13
C PRO A 128 -18.96 -8.18 -1.63
N THR A 129 -17.87 -8.30 -0.87
CA THR A 129 -17.98 -7.99 0.55
C THR A 129 -18.71 -6.66 0.65
N ALA A 130 -19.54 -6.46 1.68
CA ALA A 130 -20.39 -5.28 1.90
C ALA A 130 -19.67 -3.91 1.82
N SER A 131 -18.44 -3.87 1.37
CA SER A 131 -17.51 -2.74 1.28
C SER A 131 -17.47 -2.06 -0.09
N ARG A 132 -18.43 -2.30 -0.99
CA ARG A 132 -18.53 -1.57 -2.26
C ARG A 132 -19.31 -0.25 -2.16
N TYR A 133 -19.28 0.41 -1.04
CA TYR A 133 -19.72 1.80 -0.99
C TYR A 133 -18.51 2.70 -1.23
N GLN A 134 -18.26 3.09 -2.47
CA GLN A 134 -17.51 4.31 -2.77
C GLN A 134 -18.46 5.49 -2.60
N ALA A 135 -17.97 6.60 -2.05
CA ALA A 135 -18.79 7.82 -1.91
C ALA A 135 -19.31 8.34 -3.27
N SER A 136 -18.61 8.01 -4.37
CA SER A 136 -19.02 8.25 -5.75
C SER A 136 -20.23 7.42 -6.21
N ASP A 137 -20.57 6.34 -5.49
CA ASP A 137 -21.67 5.44 -5.90
C ASP A 137 -23.04 5.93 -5.44
N VAL A 138 -23.09 7.04 -4.68
CA VAL A 138 -24.37 7.60 -4.21
C VAL A 138 -25.20 8.13 -5.39
N GLU A 139 -24.57 8.66 -6.43
CA GLU A 139 -25.24 9.11 -7.66
C GLU A 139 -25.53 7.97 -8.66
N GLN A 140 -24.76 6.87 -8.61
CA GLN A 140 -24.97 5.72 -9.47
C GLN A 140 -25.95 4.68 -8.92
N LYS A 141 -26.50 4.87 -7.71
CA LYS A 141 -27.50 3.97 -7.12
C LYS A 141 -28.76 3.74 -7.98
N ASN A 142 -29.03 4.62 -8.91
CA ASN A 142 -30.19 4.48 -9.82
C ASN A 142 -29.89 3.61 -11.07
N LYS A 143 -28.67 3.11 -11.24
CA LYS A 143 -28.26 2.24 -12.35
C LYS A 143 -27.69 0.89 -11.94
N LEU A 144 -27.74 0.53 -10.69
CA LEU A 144 -27.42 -0.83 -10.28
C LEU A 144 -28.55 -1.73 -10.78
N THR A 145 -28.30 -2.33 -11.94
CA THR A 145 -29.10 -3.42 -12.45
C THR A 145 -29.27 -4.48 -11.35
N SER A 146 -30.50 -4.81 -11.10
CA SER A 146 -31.02 -5.71 -10.09
C SER A 146 -30.63 -7.19 -10.23
N ASN A 147 -29.46 -7.49 -10.75
CA ASN A 147 -28.94 -8.85 -10.70
C ASN A 147 -28.24 -9.04 -9.36
N PRO A 148 -28.80 -9.80 -8.41
CA PRO A 148 -28.08 -10.19 -7.22
C PRO A 148 -26.82 -10.90 -7.68
N VAL A 149 -25.66 -10.42 -7.20
CA VAL A 149 -24.40 -11.15 -7.40
C VAL A 149 -24.57 -12.44 -6.62
N GLU A 150 -24.72 -13.55 -7.32
CA GLU A 150 -24.81 -14.86 -6.68
C GLU A 150 -23.67 -15.01 -5.68
N ALA A 151 -24.02 -15.28 -4.43
CA ALA A 151 -23.05 -15.53 -3.38
C ALA A 151 -22.22 -16.74 -3.80
N TYR A 152 -20.91 -16.69 -3.57
CA TYR A 152 -20.04 -17.83 -3.84
C TYR A 152 -20.48 -19.00 -2.94
N GLU A 153 -20.90 -20.08 -3.53
CA GLU A 153 -21.18 -21.34 -2.84
C GLU A 153 -19.91 -22.18 -2.85
N GLY A 154 -19.47 -22.65 -1.70
CA GLY A 154 -18.34 -23.58 -1.59
C GLY A 154 -18.57 -24.81 -2.47
N LYS A 155 -17.55 -25.29 -3.17
CA LYS A 155 -17.62 -26.46 -4.06
C LYS A 155 -17.12 -27.74 -3.42
N THR A 156 -16.34 -27.60 -2.38
CA THR A 156 -15.83 -28.72 -1.59
C THR A 156 -16.41 -28.65 -0.17
N GLU A 157 -16.53 -29.80 0.48
CA GLU A 157 -16.97 -29.89 1.87
C GLU A 157 -16.09 -28.99 2.76
N GLN A 158 -14.78 -28.95 2.49
CA GLN A 158 -13.82 -28.14 3.23
C GLN A 158 -14.02 -26.63 3.03
N SER A 159 -14.63 -26.21 1.93
CA SER A 159 -14.84 -24.78 1.63
C SER A 159 -16.19 -24.26 2.12
N THR A 160 -17.16 -25.14 2.34
CA THR A 160 -18.54 -24.77 2.67
C THR A 160 -18.63 -23.95 3.96
N ASP A 161 -17.91 -24.34 5.00
CA ASP A 161 -17.89 -23.64 6.29
C ASP A 161 -17.23 -22.25 6.23
N TRP A 162 -16.52 -21.99 5.15
CA TRP A 162 -15.77 -20.74 4.94
C TRP A 162 -16.44 -19.77 3.95
N VAL A 163 -17.65 -20.07 3.53
CA VAL A 163 -18.41 -19.17 2.65
C VAL A 163 -18.68 -17.85 3.36
N GLY A 164 -18.39 -16.75 2.69
CA GLY A 164 -18.50 -15.39 3.25
C GLY A 164 -17.30 -14.92 4.07
N TRP A 165 -16.33 -15.77 4.39
CA TRP A 165 -15.13 -15.39 5.10
C TRP A 165 -14.06 -14.80 4.18
N GLY A 166 -13.40 -13.75 4.67
CA GLY A 166 -12.26 -13.11 4.04
C GLY A 166 -11.00 -13.20 4.90
N THR A 167 -9.82 -13.10 4.27
CA THR A 167 -8.52 -13.21 4.96
C THR A 167 -8.12 -11.97 5.75
N ALA A 168 -8.73 -10.81 5.48
CA ALA A 168 -8.38 -9.55 6.13
C ALA A 168 -9.52 -8.56 6.10
N LEU A 169 -9.54 -7.65 7.05
CA LEU A 169 -10.42 -6.49 7.04
C LEU A 169 -9.94 -5.47 6.00
N LYS A 170 -10.87 -4.67 5.49
CA LYS A 170 -10.58 -3.53 4.63
C LYS A 170 -9.78 -2.50 5.42
N PRO A 171 -8.61 -2.06 4.96
CA PRO A 171 -7.93 -0.94 5.57
C PRO A 171 -8.74 0.33 5.37
N SER A 172 -8.81 1.17 6.39
CA SER A 172 -9.48 2.49 6.36
C SER A 172 -8.49 3.65 6.47
N TRP A 173 -7.20 3.36 6.44
CA TRP A 173 -6.14 4.34 6.53
C TRP A 173 -4.85 3.84 5.86
N GLU A 174 -4.00 4.77 5.51
CA GLU A 174 -2.62 4.52 5.09
C GLU A 174 -1.67 5.25 6.04
N PRO A 175 -0.59 4.60 6.50
CA PRO A 175 0.42 5.23 7.33
C PRO A 175 1.27 6.20 6.50
N ILE A 176 1.55 7.36 7.08
CA ILE A 176 2.57 8.29 6.60
C ILE A 176 3.69 8.27 7.63
N CYS A 177 4.84 7.74 7.24
CA CYS A 177 6.04 7.76 8.07
C CYS A 177 6.64 9.16 8.02
N VAL A 178 6.87 9.75 9.19
CA VAL A 178 7.40 11.11 9.34
C VAL A 178 8.73 11.06 10.06
N GLY A 179 9.69 11.86 9.61
CA GLY A 179 10.98 12.02 10.29
C GLY A 179 11.59 13.40 10.01
N VAL A 180 12.51 13.81 10.86
CA VAL A 180 13.21 15.11 10.78
C VAL A 180 14.70 14.85 10.66
N LYS A 181 15.36 15.57 9.75
CA LYS A 181 16.83 15.66 9.71
C LYS A 181 17.29 16.67 10.76
N LYS A 182 18.04 16.24 11.75
CA LYS A 182 18.68 17.14 12.75
C LYS A 182 20.09 17.56 12.31
#